data_b1ea1d0bc57a54cfdaa3c099dff85a0c
#
_entry.id   b1ea1d0bc57a54cfdaa3c099dff85a0c
#
_cell.length_a   1.000
_cell.length_b   1.000
_cell.length_c   1.000
_cell.angle_alpha   90.00
_cell.angle_beta   90.00
_cell.angle_gamma   90.00
#
_symmetry.space_group_name_H-M   'P 1'
#
loop_
_entity.id
_entity.type
_entity.pdbx_description
1 polymer ?
#
loop_
_entity_poly.entity_id
_entity_poly.type
_entity_poly.pdbx_seq_one_letter_code
_entity_poly.pdbx_strand_id
1 'polypeptide(L)'
;LAFIRNEYLPKTRTTLAATAMPDGEAYYQAMIEKFTTLKLTAKEIHEIGLKEVARIQAEMEATKERAGFKGTMAEFFHFLRTDPQFYAKTPRELLSYSAYVAKKADYKLGETIGFLPRRRHGILPVPEALAPIYTGGRGGLEACLMNTYNLPARPLYTLPALTLHECTPGHSFQAALALEGPERPPFRRGTSFS
;
A
#
# COMPACT_ATOMS: atom_id res chain seq x y z
N LEU A 1 -17.40 -14.97 21.14
CA LEU A 1 -16.20 -14.47 21.81
C LEU A 1 -15.68 -15.47 22.85
N ALA A 2 -16.55 -16.07 23.69
CA ALA A 2 -16.16 -17.06 24.72
C ALA A 2 -15.44 -18.28 24.12
N PHE A 3 -15.96 -18.88 23.06
CA PHE A 3 -15.31 -19.98 22.34
C PHE A 3 -13.88 -19.60 21.90
N ILE A 4 -13.70 -18.42 21.30
CA ILE A 4 -12.37 -17.98 20.84
C ILE A 4 -11.39 -17.87 22.00
N ARG A 5 -11.81 -17.27 23.14
CA ARG A 5 -10.94 -17.05 24.29
C ARG A 5 -10.63 -18.32 25.07
N ASN A 6 -11.65 -19.17 25.31
CA ASN A 6 -11.56 -20.23 26.24
C ASN A 6 -11.21 -21.60 25.64
N GLU A 7 -11.48 -21.77 24.33
CA GLU A 7 -11.29 -23.05 23.67
C GLU A 7 -10.31 -22.99 22.50
N TYR A 8 -10.41 -21.96 21.65
CA TYR A 8 -9.58 -21.84 20.45
C TYR A 8 -8.18 -21.33 20.76
N LEU A 9 -8.05 -20.16 21.39
CA LEU A 9 -6.75 -19.55 21.68
C LEU A 9 -5.80 -20.44 22.49
N PRO A 10 -6.25 -21.14 23.57
CA PRO A 10 -5.36 -22.01 24.32
C PRO A 10 -4.82 -23.22 23.53
N LYS A 11 -5.47 -23.59 22.45
CA LYS A 11 -5.08 -24.70 21.56
C LYS A 11 -4.33 -24.26 20.32
N THR A 12 -4.13 -22.97 20.11
CA THR A 12 -3.34 -22.49 18.99
C THR A 12 -1.87 -22.80 19.20
N ARG A 13 -1.16 -23.02 18.10
CA ARG A 13 0.30 -23.15 18.13
C ARG A 13 0.95 -21.86 18.62
N THR A 14 2.07 -21.98 19.31
CA THR A 14 2.86 -20.84 19.79
C THR A 14 3.92 -20.38 18.78
N THR A 15 4.22 -21.21 17.77
CA THR A 15 5.17 -20.92 16.71
C THR A 15 4.49 -20.13 15.58
N LEU A 16 5.15 -19.08 15.09
CA LEU A 16 4.63 -18.22 14.03
C LEU A 16 5.09 -18.63 12.63
N ALA A 17 6.27 -19.28 12.54
CA ALA A 17 6.87 -19.60 11.24
C ALA A 17 6.05 -20.63 10.45
N ALA A 18 5.96 -20.44 9.14
CA ALA A 18 5.33 -21.39 8.23
C ALA A 18 6.02 -22.77 8.27
N THR A 19 7.34 -22.80 8.48
CA THR A 19 8.13 -24.02 8.63
C THR A 19 7.72 -24.90 9.81
N ALA A 20 6.99 -24.35 10.79
CA ALA A 20 6.44 -25.13 11.92
C ALA A 20 5.14 -25.90 11.60
N MET A 21 4.60 -25.75 10.38
CA MET A 21 3.47 -26.53 9.90
C MET A 21 3.95 -27.85 9.26
N PRO A 22 3.08 -28.88 9.16
CA PRO A 22 3.39 -30.05 8.34
C PRO A 22 3.78 -29.61 6.93
N ASP A 23 4.87 -30.16 6.40
CA ASP A 23 5.46 -29.81 5.09
C ASP A 23 5.74 -28.31 4.92
N GLY A 24 5.92 -27.57 6.03
CA GLY A 24 5.99 -26.12 6.06
C GLY A 24 7.16 -25.54 5.25
N GLU A 25 8.30 -26.21 5.18
CA GLU A 25 9.41 -25.78 4.33
C GLU A 25 9.07 -25.87 2.85
N ALA A 26 8.49 -26.98 2.41
CA ALA A 26 8.05 -27.18 1.03
C ALA A 26 6.95 -26.20 0.66
N TYR A 27 6.00 -25.96 1.56
CA TYR A 27 4.96 -24.95 1.39
C TYR A 27 5.57 -23.55 1.23
N TYR A 28 6.50 -23.16 2.10
CA TYR A 28 7.13 -21.85 2.04
C TYR A 28 7.93 -21.66 0.73
N GLN A 29 8.66 -22.69 0.31
CA GLN A 29 9.38 -22.67 -0.97
C GLN A 29 8.43 -22.53 -2.17
N ALA A 30 7.31 -23.25 -2.18
CA ALA A 30 6.29 -23.11 -3.20
C ALA A 30 5.67 -21.72 -3.24
N MET A 31 5.47 -21.07 -2.06
CA MET A 31 5.01 -19.68 -1.99
C MET A 31 6.05 -18.69 -2.52
N ILE A 32 7.34 -18.91 -2.25
CA ILE A 32 8.42 -18.11 -2.86
C ILE A 32 8.32 -18.15 -4.39
N GLU A 33 8.28 -19.34 -4.97
CA GLU A 33 8.17 -19.50 -6.42
C GLU A 33 6.89 -18.88 -6.99
N LYS A 34 5.77 -19.04 -6.29
CA LYS A 34 4.48 -18.44 -6.69
C LYS A 34 4.51 -16.91 -6.74
N PHE A 35 5.07 -16.27 -5.70
CA PHE A 35 5.02 -14.81 -5.59
C PHE A 35 6.18 -14.10 -6.28
N THR A 36 7.35 -14.71 -6.32
CA THR A 36 8.53 -14.12 -6.99
C THR A 36 8.66 -14.53 -8.46
N THR A 37 8.02 -15.63 -8.85
CA THR A 37 8.23 -16.33 -10.15
C THR A 37 9.67 -16.82 -10.36
N LEU A 38 10.48 -16.84 -9.31
CA LEU A 38 11.88 -17.19 -9.32
C LEU A 38 12.17 -18.37 -8.39
N LYS A 39 13.18 -19.16 -8.73
CA LYS A 39 13.68 -20.26 -7.88
C LYS A 39 14.71 -19.74 -6.88
N LEU A 40 14.26 -18.89 -5.96
CA LEU A 40 15.09 -18.37 -4.87
C LEU A 40 14.83 -19.18 -3.60
N THR A 41 15.88 -19.34 -2.78
CA THR A 41 15.75 -19.87 -1.44
C THR A 41 15.36 -18.76 -0.45
N ALA A 42 14.76 -19.13 0.68
CA ALA A 42 14.47 -18.18 1.76
C ALA A 42 15.74 -17.45 2.25
N LYS A 43 16.88 -18.15 2.27
CA LYS A 43 18.19 -17.57 2.66
C LYS A 43 18.63 -16.49 1.68
N GLU A 44 18.58 -16.75 0.38
CA GLU A 44 18.93 -15.75 -0.65
C GLU A 44 18.05 -14.51 -0.57
N ILE A 45 16.73 -14.69 -0.35
CA ILE A 45 15.81 -13.56 -0.16
C ILE A 45 16.18 -12.76 1.09
N HIS A 46 16.52 -13.43 2.19
CA HIS A 46 16.98 -12.76 3.41
C HIS A 46 18.25 -11.94 3.18
N GLU A 47 19.23 -12.50 2.48
CA GLU A 47 20.49 -11.80 2.15
C GLU A 47 20.25 -10.60 1.22
N ILE A 48 19.32 -10.71 0.25
CA ILE A 48 18.87 -9.59 -0.57
C ILE A 48 18.26 -8.51 0.34
N GLY A 49 17.39 -8.92 1.26
CA GLY A 49 16.75 -8.00 2.20
C GLY A 49 17.76 -7.21 3.05
N LEU A 50 18.81 -7.87 3.57
CA LEU A 50 19.86 -7.19 4.34
C LEU A 50 20.61 -6.15 3.50
N LYS A 51 20.95 -6.47 2.25
CA LYS A 51 21.58 -5.52 1.33
C LYS A 51 20.69 -4.32 1.02
N GLU A 52 19.40 -4.58 0.77
CA GLU A 52 18.43 -3.52 0.49
C GLU A 52 18.20 -2.61 1.70
N VAL A 53 18.15 -3.16 2.92
CA VAL A 53 18.06 -2.35 4.14
C VAL A 53 19.24 -1.39 4.24
N ALA A 54 20.47 -1.87 4.03
CA ALA A 54 21.66 -1.01 4.07
C ALA A 54 21.61 0.07 2.98
N ARG A 55 21.23 -0.29 1.75
CA ARG A 55 21.06 0.66 0.64
C ARG A 55 20.02 1.74 0.95
N ILE A 56 18.86 1.32 1.44
CA ILE A 56 17.76 2.24 1.78
C ILE A 56 18.15 3.17 2.92
N GLN A 57 18.86 2.69 3.94
CA GLN A 57 19.35 3.53 5.04
C GLN A 57 20.27 4.64 4.53
N ALA A 58 21.17 4.34 3.61
CA ALA A 58 22.03 5.34 3.00
C ALA A 58 21.22 6.38 2.17
N GLU A 59 20.21 5.93 1.43
CA GLU A 59 19.33 6.83 0.68
C GLU A 59 18.46 7.72 1.61
N MET A 60 18.04 7.20 2.75
CA MET A 60 17.30 7.97 3.76
C MET A 60 18.17 9.09 4.34
N GLU A 61 19.44 8.82 4.67
CA GLU A 61 20.38 9.86 5.11
C GLU A 61 20.57 10.95 4.03
N ALA A 62 20.83 10.54 2.79
CA ALA A 62 20.96 11.49 1.69
C ALA A 62 19.67 12.30 1.45
N THR A 63 18.50 11.71 1.69
CA THR A 63 17.20 12.40 1.58
C THR A 63 17.01 13.42 2.70
N LYS A 64 17.38 13.06 3.93
CA LYS A 64 17.38 13.97 5.07
C LYS A 64 18.25 15.21 4.79
N GLU A 65 19.45 14.98 4.23
CA GLU A 65 20.36 16.06 3.86
C GLU A 65 19.78 16.97 2.77
N ARG A 66 19.19 16.37 1.71
CA ARG A 66 18.51 17.13 0.65
C ARG A 66 17.31 17.93 1.17
N ALA A 67 16.62 17.43 2.18
CA ALA A 67 15.56 18.16 2.87
C ALA A 67 16.08 19.32 3.75
N GLY A 68 17.39 19.47 3.90
CA GLY A 68 18.01 20.51 4.71
C GLY A 68 17.90 20.27 6.22
N PHE A 69 17.47 19.10 6.66
CA PHE A 69 17.31 18.81 8.08
C PHE A 69 18.67 18.59 8.74
N LYS A 70 18.93 19.37 9.81
CA LYS A 70 20.15 19.26 10.62
C LYS A 70 19.86 18.46 11.88
N GLY A 71 20.45 17.29 11.98
CA GLY A 71 20.25 16.39 13.11
C GLY A 71 20.38 14.93 12.72
N THR A 72 20.19 14.07 13.69
CA THR A 72 20.21 12.61 13.51
C THR A 72 18.99 12.13 12.73
N MET A 73 19.04 10.90 12.21
CA MET A 73 17.87 10.27 11.57
C MET A 73 16.70 10.09 12.55
N ALA A 74 16.98 9.81 13.82
CA ALA A 74 15.94 9.68 14.84
C ALA A 74 15.19 11.01 15.07
N GLU A 75 15.91 12.13 15.11
CA GLU A 75 15.33 13.48 15.22
C GLU A 75 14.54 13.83 13.95
N PHE A 76 15.02 13.43 12.77
CA PHE A 76 14.29 13.63 11.53
C PHE A 76 12.97 12.86 11.53
N PHE A 77 12.97 11.61 11.96
CA PHE A 77 11.72 10.83 12.09
C PHE A 77 10.77 11.44 13.14
N HIS A 78 11.31 11.95 14.25
CA HIS A 78 10.50 12.64 15.22
C HIS A 78 9.84 13.88 14.61
N PHE A 79 10.61 14.72 13.93
CA PHE A 79 10.12 15.89 13.21
C PHE A 79 9.01 15.53 12.21
N LEU A 80 9.23 14.53 11.34
CA LEU A 80 8.23 14.08 10.38
C LEU A 80 6.92 13.61 11.03
N ARG A 81 7.00 13.02 12.22
CA ARG A 81 5.84 12.47 12.95
C ARG A 81 5.10 13.48 13.80
N THR A 82 5.71 14.60 14.15
CA THR A 82 5.16 15.52 15.14
C THR A 82 4.89 16.92 14.62
N ASP A 83 5.57 17.35 13.54
CA ASP A 83 5.37 18.70 13.01
C ASP A 83 4.01 18.81 12.31
N PRO A 84 3.16 19.78 12.73
CA PRO A 84 1.81 19.95 12.21
C PRO A 84 1.74 20.22 10.69
N GLN A 85 2.83 20.72 10.07
CA GLN A 85 2.85 20.97 8.63
C GLN A 85 2.59 19.72 7.78
N PHE A 86 2.86 18.55 8.34
CA PHE A 86 2.71 17.28 7.65
C PHE A 86 1.33 16.64 7.79
N TYR A 87 0.39 17.30 8.46
CA TYR A 87 -0.90 16.71 8.78
C TYR A 87 -2.05 17.61 8.34
N ALA A 88 -3.07 16.98 7.76
CA ALA A 88 -4.32 17.66 7.47
C ALA A 88 -5.06 17.99 8.76
N LYS A 89 -5.68 19.17 8.81
CA LYS A 89 -6.49 19.64 9.96
C LYS A 89 -7.92 19.10 9.90
N THR A 90 -8.41 18.76 8.71
CA THR A 90 -9.77 18.27 8.49
C THR A 90 -9.79 17.10 7.49
N PRO A 91 -10.80 16.22 7.57
CA PRO A 91 -11.02 15.19 6.56
C PRO A 91 -11.08 15.74 5.13
N ARG A 92 -11.73 16.88 4.96
CA ARG A 92 -11.85 17.56 3.66
C ARG A 92 -10.47 17.97 3.10
N GLU A 93 -9.59 18.46 3.94
CA GLU A 93 -8.24 18.86 3.52
C GLU A 93 -7.45 17.66 3.01
N LEU A 94 -7.47 16.52 3.71
CA LEU A 94 -6.84 15.29 3.27
C LEU A 94 -7.39 14.81 1.91
N LEU A 95 -8.71 14.77 1.78
CA LEU A 95 -9.37 14.37 0.53
C LEU A 95 -9.06 15.33 -0.61
N SER A 96 -9.03 16.63 -0.34
CA SER A 96 -8.70 17.66 -1.35
C SER A 96 -7.25 17.50 -1.85
N TYR A 97 -6.33 17.21 -0.95
CA TYR A 97 -4.93 16.95 -1.34
C TYR A 97 -4.80 15.67 -2.17
N SER A 98 -5.47 14.59 -1.78
CA SER A 98 -5.51 13.36 -2.59
C SER A 98 -6.12 13.60 -3.97
N ALA A 99 -7.22 14.36 -4.06
CA ALA A 99 -7.84 14.70 -5.33
C ALA A 99 -6.91 15.56 -6.22
N TYR A 100 -6.18 16.49 -5.64
CA TYR A 100 -5.16 17.27 -6.35
C TYR A 100 -4.06 16.37 -6.92
N VAL A 101 -3.51 15.45 -6.11
CA VAL A 101 -2.48 14.49 -6.54
C VAL A 101 -3.01 13.61 -7.68
N ALA A 102 -4.20 13.03 -7.53
CA ALA A 102 -4.82 12.20 -8.54
C ALA A 102 -5.03 12.97 -9.86
N LYS A 103 -5.50 14.22 -9.79
CA LYS A 103 -5.74 15.05 -10.98
C LYS A 103 -4.44 15.46 -11.66
N LYS A 104 -3.39 15.72 -10.90
CA LYS A 104 -2.06 15.99 -11.43
C LYS A 104 -1.48 14.79 -12.19
N ALA A 105 -1.69 13.59 -11.67
CA ALA A 105 -1.30 12.35 -12.35
C ALA A 105 -2.15 12.11 -13.62
N ASP A 106 -3.48 12.27 -13.51
CA ASP A 106 -4.42 12.11 -14.63
C ASP A 106 -4.05 13.01 -15.82
N TYR A 107 -3.60 14.23 -15.56
CA TYR A 107 -3.12 15.14 -16.61
C TYR A 107 -1.92 14.59 -17.39
N LYS A 108 -1.07 13.79 -16.75
CA LYS A 108 0.16 13.26 -17.35
C LYS A 108 0.01 11.86 -17.97
N LEU A 109 -1.12 11.19 -17.77
CA LEU A 109 -1.30 9.81 -18.24
C LEU A 109 -1.12 9.66 -19.75
N GLY A 110 -1.66 10.59 -20.53
CA GLY A 110 -1.60 10.56 -21.98
C GLY A 110 -0.18 10.65 -22.56
N GLU A 111 0.81 11.07 -21.75
CA GLU A 111 2.22 11.11 -22.17
C GLU A 111 2.89 9.71 -22.10
N THR A 112 2.34 8.80 -21.32
CA THR A 112 2.97 7.50 -21.04
C THR A 112 2.09 6.30 -21.36
N ILE A 113 0.77 6.48 -21.37
CA ILE A 113 -0.21 5.41 -21.55
C ILE A 113 -1.05 5.70 -22.80
N GLY A 114 -0.94 4.82 -23.79
CA GLY A 114 -1.58 5.01 -25.10
C GLY A 114 -3.09 4.77 -25.11
N PHE A 115 -3.65 4.07 -24.12
CA PHE A 115 -5.09 3.84 -23.98
C PHE A 115 -5.58 4.29 -22.61
N LEU A 116 -6.52 5.21 -22.60
CA LEU A 116 -7.12 5.75 -21.37
C LEU A 116 -8.57 5.27 -21.26
N PRO A 117 -8.96 4.60 -20.15
CA PRO A 117 -10.34 4.18 -19.97
C PRO A 117 -11.27 5.39 -19.84
N ARG A 118 -12.48 5.27 -20.34
CA ARG A 118 -13.53 6.31 -20.20
C ARG A 118 -14.10 6.38 -18.79
N ARG A 119 -14.13 5.23 -18.10
CA ARG A 119 -14.67 5.16 -16.74
C ARG A 119 -13.79 5.97 -15.78
N ARG A 120 -14.45 6.81 -14.99
CA ARG A 120 -13.81 7.66 -13.99
C ARG A 120 -14.18 7.17 -12.59
N HIS A 121 -13.34 7.50 -11.62
CA HIS A 121 -13.57 7.22 -10.22
C HIS A 121 -13.56 8.53 -9.41
N GLY A 122 -14.28 8.53 -8.29
CA GLY A 122 -14.23 9.63 -7.31
C GLY A 122 -13.20 9.36 -6.21
N ILE A 123 -12.75 10.41 -5.54
CA ILE A 123 -12.00 10.32 -4.27
C ILE A 123 -13.01 10.51 -3.14
N LEU A 124 -13.24 9.47 -2.36
CA LEU A 124 -14.24 9.44 -1.30
C LEU A 124 -13.62 9.02 0.03
N PRO A 125 -14.20 9.41 1.16
CA PRO A 125 -13.75 8.89 2.45
C PRO A 125 -14.13 7.42 2.62
N VAL A 126 -13.33 6.67 3.37
CA VAL A 126 -13.74 5.36 3.89
C VAL A 126 -15.00 5.54 4.76
N PRO A 127 -16.03 4.69 4.65
CA PRO A 127 -17.21 4.75 5.50
C PRO A 127 -16.87 4.77 6.99
N GLU A 128 -17.51 5.63 7.78
CA GLU A 128 -17.19 5.85 9.19
C GLU A 128 -17.15 4.57 10.03
N ALA A 129 -18.10 3.66 9.79
CA ALA A 129 -18.18 2.39 10.51
C ALA A 129 -16.97 1.47 10.28
N LEU A 130 -16.27 1.61 9.16
CA LEU A 130 -15.11 0.81 8.78
C LEU A 130 -13.80 1.54 9.05
N ALA A 131 -13.80 2.86 9.06
CA ALA A 131 -12.60 3.68 9.11
C ALA A 131 -11.62 3.35 10.25
N PRO A 132 -12.06 3.00 11.49
CA PRO A 132 -11.16 2.65 12.59
C PRO A 132 -10.34 1.38 12.36
N ILE A 133 -10.84 0.44 11.55
CA ILE A 133 -10.21 -0.86 11.29
C ILE A 133 -9.74 -1.01 9.84
N TYR A 134 -9.84 0.05 9.06
CA TYR A 134 -9.51 0.06 7.63
C TYR A 134 -8.07 0.51 7.38
N THR A 135 -7.54 0.10 6.22
CA THR A 135 -6.23 0.57 5.72
C THR A 135 -6.24 2.08 5.38
N GLY A 136 -5.11 2.61 4.95
CA GLY A 136 -4.93 4.02 4.56
C GLY A 136 -5.79 4.48 3.38
N GLY A 137 -6.03 3.57 2.44
CA GLY A 137 -6.87 3.79 1.27
C GLY A 137 -7.17 2.48 0.56
N ARG A 138 -8.03 2.53 -0.44
CA ARG A 138 -8.30 1.41 -1.34
C ARG A 138 -8.85 1.89 -2.67
N GLY A 139 -8.21 1.49 -3.74
CA GLY A 139 -8.73 1.71 -5.08
C GLY A 139 -9.85 0.74 -5.44
N GLY A 140 -10.82 1.25 -6.15
CA GLY A 140 -11.94 0.49 -6.68
C GLY A 140 -12.43 1.09 -7.99
N LEU A 141 -13.34 0.37 -8.64
CA LEU A 141 -13.83 0.75 -9.96
C LEU A 141 -14.55 2.11 -9.98
N GLU A 142 -15.33 2.41 -8.94
CA GLU A 142 -16.17 3.60 -8.86
C GLU A 142 -15.57 4.68 -7.95
N ALA A 143 -14.84 4.25 -6.94
CA ALA A 143 -14.25 5.15 -5.97
C ALA A 143 -12.87 4.68 -5.53
N CYS A 144 -12.00 5.65 -5.37
CA CYS A 144 -10.75 5.54 -4.65
C CYS A 144 -11.03 6.04 -3.23
N LEU A 145 -11.05 5.12 -2.27
CA LEU A 145 -11.35 5.42 -0.87
C LEU A 145 -10.09 5.88 -0.16
N MET A 146 -10.16 6.99 0.56
CA MET A 146 -9.11 7.48 1.44
C MET A 146 -9.58 7.49 2.88
N ASN A 147 -8.80 6.94 3.79
CA ASN A 147 -9.17 6.90 5.19
C ASN A 147 -8.86 8.23 5.87
N THR A 148 -9.90 8.88 6.34
CA THR A 148 -9.80 10.18 7.06
C THR A 148 -9.92 10.04 8.58
N TYR A 149 -10.04 8.82 9.08
CA TYR A 149 -10.05 8.56 10.52
C TYR A 149 -8.65 8.72 11.11
N ASN A 150 -8.58 9.34 12.31
CA ASN A 150 -7.32 9.59 13.01
C ASN A 150 -6.26 10.32 12.15
N LEU A 151 -6.56 11.54 11.76
CA LEU A 151 -5.68 12.38 10.92
C LEU A 151 -4.23 12.48 11.42
N PRO A 152 -3.94 12.50 12.76
CA PRO A 152 -2.56 12.49 13.26
C PRO A 152 -1.75 11.25 12.89
N ALA A 153 -2.39 10.17 12.50
CA ALA A 153 -1.71 8.97 11.99
C ALA A 153 -1.55 8.96 10.45
N ARG A 154 -1.91 10.05 9.76
CA ARG A 154 -1.99 10.10 8.29
C ARG A 154 -1.21 11.29 7.73
N PRO A 155 0.12 11.21 7.70
CA PRO A 155 0.93 12.31 7.22
C PRO A 155 0.74 12.55 5.71
N LEU A 156 0.64 13.81 5.33
CA LEU A 156 0.41 14.24 3.95
C LEU A 156 1.50 13.78 2.98
N TYR A 157 2.73 13.62 3.45
CA TYR A 157 3.84 13.19 2.59
C TYR A 157 3.70 11.72 2.10
N THR A 158 2.85 10.91 2.73
CA THR A 158 2.56 9.56 2.24
C THR A 158 1.45 9.52 1.20
N LEU A 159 0.61 10.56 1.14
CA LEU A 159 -0.56 10.60 0.27
C LEU A 159 -0.23 10.58 -1.23
N PRO A 160 0.85 11.20 -1.74
CA PRO A 160 1.16 11.10 -3.15
C PRO A 160 1.34 9.66 -3.61
N ALA A 161 2.17 8.88 -2.92
CA ALA A 161 2.39 7.47 -3.25
C ALA A 161 1.11 6.65 -3.10
N LEU A 162 0.39 6.81 -1.97
CA LEU A 162 -0.87 6.12 -1.71
C LEU A 162 -1.93 6.45 -2.76
N THR A 163 -2.10 7.72 -3.11
CA THR A 163 -3.08 8.15 -4.09
C THR A 163 -2.78 7.60 -5.48
N LEU A 164 -1.51 7.60 -5.89
CA LEU A 164 -1.11 7.00 -7.17
C LEU A 164 -1.35 5.49 -7.19
N HIS A 165 -1.07 4.81 -6.08
CA HIS A 165 -1.27 3.37 -5.93
C HIS A 165 -2.76 2.99 -5.95
N GLU A 166 -3.59 3.70 -5.20
CA GLU A 166 -5.01 3.35 -5.06
C GLU A 166 -5.87 3.87 -6.21
N CYS A 167 -5.58 5.06 -6.71
CA CYS A 167 -6.43 5.74 -7.68
C CYS A 167 -5.93 5.59 -9.11
N THR A 168 -5.11 6.55 -9.56
CA THR A 168 -4.61 6.68 -10.94
C THR A 168 -3.11 6.96 -10.92
N PRO A 169 -2.28 6.16 -11.59
CA PRO A 169 -2.59 5.02 -12.49
C PRO A 169 -2.78 3.65 -11.82
N GLY A 170 -3.07 3.61 -10.52
CA GLY A 170 -3.16 2.41 -9.71
C GLY A 170 -4.44 1.59 -9.87
N HIS A 171 -4.97 1.06 -8.76
CA HIS A 171 -6.05 0.07 -8.75
C HIS A 171 -7.32 0.54 -9.47
N SER A 172 -7.78 1.78 -9.24
CA SER A 172 -8.98 2.28 -9.89
C SER A 172 -8.82 2.37 -11.41
N PHE A 173 -7.67 2.81 -11.87
CA PHE A 173 -7.33 2.86 -13.29
C PHE A 173 -7.21 1.46 -13.89
N GLN A 174 -6.51 0.53 -13.22
CA GLN A 174 -6.38 -0.85 -13.64
C GLN A 174 -7.74 -1.54 -13.77
N ALA A 175 -8.64 -1.35 -12.81
CA ALA A 175 -9.99 -1.92 -12.85
C ALA A 175 -10.80 -1.39 -14.05
N ALA A 176 -10.70 -0.10 -14.35
CA ALA A 176 -11.33 0.50 -15.51
C ALA A 176 -10.77 -0.05 -16.83
N LEU A 177 -9.44 -0.19 -16.92
CA LEU A 177 -8.78 -0.82 -18.08
C LEU A 177 -9.22 -2.28 -18.28
N ALA A 178 -9.35 -3.03 -17.19
CA ALA A 178 -9.76 -4.44 -17.26
C ALA A 178 -11.18 -4.61 -17.79
N LEU A 179 -12.08 -3.65 -17.52
CA LEU A 179 -13.45 -3.64 -18.03
C LEU A 179 -13.57 -3.18 -19.48
N GLU A 180 -12.79 -2.18 -19.87
CA GLU A 180 -12.89 -1.57 -21.20
C GLU A 180 -11.91 -2.18 -22.22
N GLY A 181 -11.00 -3.02 -21.76
CA GLY A 181 -10.02 -3.71 -22.60
C GLY A 181 -10.62 -4.84 -23.43
N PRO A 182 -9.82 -5.42 -24.33
CA PRO A 182 -10.27 -6.54 -25.17
C PRO A 182 -10.70 -7.74 -24.32
N GLU A 183 -11.61 -8.52 -24.88
CA GLU A 183 -12.14 -9.69 -24.21
C GLU A 183 -11.03 -10.70 -23.88
N ARG A 184 -11.00 -11.13 -22.62
CA ARG A 184 -10.00 -12.06 -22.09
C ARG A 184 -10.65 -13.40 -21.73
N PRO A 185 -9.89 -14.50 -21.73
CA PRO A 185 -10.40 -15.78 -21.24
C PRO A 185 -11.01 -15.67 -19.85
N PRO A 186 -12.07 -16.44 -19.52
CA PRO A 186 -12.81 -16.30 -18.27
C PRO A 186 -11.94 -16.34 -17.01
N PHE A 187 -10.91 -17.17 -16.96
CA PHE A 187 -10.00 -17.27 -15.82
C PHE A 187 -9.16 -15.99 -15.57
N ARG A 188 -8.96 -15.16 -16.60
CA ARG A 188 -8.26 -13.87 -16.49
C ARG A 188 -9.17 -12.70 -16.14
N ARG A 189 -10.49 -12.89 -16.20
CA ARG A 189 -11.46 -11.84 -15.86
C ARG A 189 -11.75 -11.79 -14.36
N GLY A 190 -11.62 -12.93 -13.66
CA GLY A 190 -11.96 -13.07 -12.24
C GLY A 190 -10.80 -12.94 -11.28
N THR A 191 -9.56 -12.77 -11.74
CA THR A 191 -8.38 -12.61 -10.88
C THR A 191 -7.97 -11.15 -10.80
N SER A 192 -8.11 -10.56 -9.63
CA SER A 192 -7.41 -9.32 -9.29
C SER A 192 -6.05 -9.70 -8.69
N PHE A 193 -4.99 -9.20 -9.29
CA PHE A 193 -3.67 -9.20 -8.66
C PHE A 193 -3.49 -7.81 -8.04
N SER A 194 -3.59 -7.75 -6.74
CA SER A 194 -3.22 -6.58 -5.94
C SER A 194 -2.02 -6.93 -5.10
#